data_bc3788e03bb82b0b101b07cdcef35489
#
_entry.id   bc3788e03bb82b0b101b07cdcef35489
#
_cell.length_a   1.000
_cell.length_b   1.000
_cell.length_c   1.000
_cell.angle_alpha   90.00
_cell.angle_beta   90.00
_cell.angle_gamma   90.00
#
_symmetry.space_group_name_H-M   'P 1'
#
loop_
_entity.id
_entity.type
_entity.pdbx_description
1 polymer ?
#
loop_
_entity_poly.entity_id
_entity_poly.type
_entity_poly.pdbx_seq_one_letter_code
_entity_poly.pdbx_strand_id
1 'polypeptide(L)'
;KAKYDIYGIGVKNEIGKKFRLNEDFALRPYMSLKTEYGRISKIREKSGEMKLEVRNNDYISIKPEVGTELTYKHYFGTKSLSTSLGLAYENELGKVANSKNKARVANTNADWFTLRGEKEDRRGNVKIDLNIGLDNQRIGGTGNIGYDTKGQNVRGSLGLRFVF
;
A
#
# COMPACT_ATOMS: atom_id res chain seq x y z
N LYS A 1 22.61 -8.11 17.40
CA LYS A 1 22.36 -7.33 16.16
C LYS A 1 22.30 -8.30 14.98
N ALA A 2 21.18 -8.35 14.26
CA ALA A 2 21.02 -9.17 13.06
C ALA A 2 21.19 -8.28 11.81
N LYS A 3 21.78 -8.82 10.75
CA LYS A 3 21.79 -8.20 9.41
C LYS A 3 21.00 -9.11 8.47
N TYR A 4 20.15 -8.50 7.69
CA TYR A 4 19.42 -9.17 6.60
C TYR A 4 19.16 -8.17 5.48
N ASP A 5 18.99 -8.68 4.28
CA ASP A 5 18.67 -7.90 3.10
C ASP A 5 17.28 -8.29 2.61
N ILE A 6 16.52 -7.32 2.18
CA ILE A 6 15.21 -7.51 1.57
C ILE A 6 15.29 -7.00 0.14
N TYR A 7 14.95 -7.86 -0.80
CA TYR A 7 14.82 -7.53 -2.22
C TYR A 7 13.36 -7.68 -2.63
N GLY A 8 12.85 -6.74 -3.38
CA GLY A 8 11.48 -6.81 -3.87
C GLY A 8 11.33 -6.10 -5.20
N ILE A 9 10.43 -6.63 -6.01
CA ILE A 9 9.97 -6.00 -7.24
C ILE A 9 8.45 -6.03 -7.26
N GLY A 10 7.83 -4.93 -7.69
CA GLY A 10 6.39 -4.83 -7.79
C GLY A 10 5.97 -4.16 -9.08
N VAL A 11 4.85 -4.63 -9.62
CA VAL A 11 4.20 -4.04 -10.80
C VAL A 11 2.74 -3.80 -10.46
N LYS A 12 2.26 -2.59 -10.77
CA LYS A 12 0.83 -2.24 -10.71
C LYS A 12 0.34 -1.93 -12.12
N ASN A 13 -0.70 -2.64 -12.52
CA ASN A 13 -1.45 -2.34 -13.74
C ASN A 13 -2.82 -1.80 -13.34
N GLU A 14 -3.25 -0.73 -13.97
CA GLU A 14 -4.55 -0.12 -13.70
C GLU A 14 -5.24 0.22 -15.01
N ILE A 15 -6.52 -0.11 -15.11
CA ILE A 15 -7.40 0.27 -16.20
C ILE A 15 -8.63 0.98 -15.63
N GLY A 16 -9.01 2.10 -16.23
CA GLY A 16 -10.18 2.85 -15.80
C GLY A 16 -10.67 3.76 -16.90
N LYS A 17 -11.93 4.16 -16.82
CA LYS A 17 -12.53 5.07 -17.79
C LYS A 17 -13.24 6.20 -17.08
N LYS A 18 -12.93 7.43 -17.48
CA LYS A 18 -13.57 8.64 -16.95
C LYS A 18 -14.83 8.96 -17.73
N PHE A 19 -15.95 9.05 -17.02
CA PHE A 19 -17.24 9.49 -17.53
C PHE A 19 -17.53 10.88 -16.98
N ARG A 20 -17.81 11.83 -17.86
CA ARG A 20 -18.32 13.13 -17.46
C ARG A 20 -19.81 13.00 -17.21
N LEU A 21 -20.26 13.34 -16.01
CA LEU A 21 -21.67 13.35 -15.64
C LEU A 21 -22.30 14.70 -16.00
N ASN A 22 -21.56 15.77 -15.79
CA ASN A 22 -21.89 17.14 -16.24
C ASN A 22 -20.59 17.98 -16.33
N GLU A 23 -20.71 19.31 -16.41
CA GLU A 23 -19.55 20.21 -16.55
C GLU A 23 -18.57 20.13 -15.37
N ASP A 24 -19.09 19.96 -14.17
CA ASP A 24 -18.31 19.98 -12.93
C ASP A 24 -17.99 18.57 -12.39
N PHE A 25 -18.83 17.57 -12.69
CA PHE A 25 -18.71 16.22 -12.12
C PHE A 25 -18.22 15.19 -13.13
N ALA A 26 -17.31 14.34 -12.66
CA ALA A 26 -16.86 13.16 -13.40
C ALA A 26 -16.75 11.95 -12.49
N LEU A 27 -17.12 10.78 -13.01
CA LEU A 27 -17.00 9.48 -12.34
C LEU A 27 -15.97 8.64 -13.09
N ARG A 28 -15.04 8.03 -12.33
CA ARG A 28 -14.00 7.16 -12.88
C ARG A 28 -14.02 5.81 -12.18
N PRO A 29 -14.79 4.82 -12.67
CA PRO A 29 -14.57 3.44 -12.25
C PRO A 29 -13.22 2.95 -12.78
N TYR A 30 -12.55 2.11 -11.97
CA TYR A 30 -11.28 1.51 -12.33
C TYR A 30 -11.12 0.13 -11.70
N MET A 31 -10.23 -0.66 -12.26
CA MET A 31 -9.70 -1.86 -11.67
C MET A 31 -8.19 -1.84 -11.75
N SER A 32 -7.52 -2.39 -10.76
CA SER A 32 -6.08 -2.54 -10.76
C SER A 32 -5.65 -3.91 -10.24
N LEU A 33 -4.48 -4.33 -10.69
CA LEU A 33 -3.80 -5.54 -10.23
C LEU A 33 -2.39 -5.16 -9.84
N LYS A 34 -2.07 -5.29 -8.56
CA LYS A 34 -0.73 -5.10 -8.03
C LYS A 34 -0.13 -6.47 -7.74
N THR A 35 1.01 -6.74 -8.33
CA THR A 35 1.77 -7.96 -8.09
C THR A 35 3.12 -7.57 -7.53
N GLU A 36 3.48 -8.16 -6.39
CA GLU A 36 4.77 -7.95 -5.73
C GLU A 36 5.42 -9.31 -5.47
N TYR A 37 6.69 -9.42 -5.80
CA TYR A 37 7.55 -10.52 -5.40
C TYR A 37 8.66 -9.97 -4.52
N GLY A 38 8.90 -10.62 -3.41
CA GLY A 38 9.99 -10.25 -2.53
C GLY A 38 10.68 -11.45 -1.94
N ARG A 39 11.95 -11.26 -1.60
CA ARG A 39 12.80 -12.23 -0.98
C ARG A 39 13.48 -11.62 0.23
N ILE A 40 13.32 -12.28 1.38
CA ILE A 40 14.02 -11.94 2.60
C ILE A 40 15.21 -12.89 2.70
N SER A 41 16.42 -12.32 2.77
CA SER A 41 17.64 -13.13 2.92
C SER A 41 17.66 -13.81 4.29
N LYS A 42 18.51 -14.81 4.39
CA LYS A 42 18.77 -15.53 5.65
C LYS A 42 19.13 -14.56 6.76
N ILE A 43 18.41 -14.62 7.87
CA ILE A 43 18.69 -13.81 9.05
C ILE A 43 19.63 -14.60 9.97
N ARG A 44 20.76 -14.00 10.32
CA ARG A 44 21.71 -14.57 11.26
C ARG A 44 22.03 -13.57 12.35
N GLU A 45 21.74 -13.93 13.59
CA GLU A 45 22.11 -13.11 14.74
C GLU A 45 23.62 -13.19 14.98
N LYS A 46 24.24 -12.02 15.17
CA LYS A 46 25.68 -11.91 15.38
C LYS A 46 26.09 -11.83 16.86
N SER A 47 25.17 -11.51 17.76
CA SER A 47 25.44 -11.30 19.20
C SER A 47 24.30 -11.86 20.02
N GLY A 48 24.64 -12.45 21.21
CA GLY A 48 23.75 -13.12 22.15
C GLY A 48 24.28 -14.48 22.54
N GLU A 49 23.84 -15.00 23.67
CA GLU A 49 24.23 -16.34 24.15
C GLU A 49 23.63 -17.45 23.28
N MET A 50 22.38 -17.29 22.83
CA MET A 50 21.76 -18.13 21.81
C MET A 50 21.53 -17.34 20.55
N LYS A 51 22.27 -17.66 19.50
CA LYS A 51 22.15 -17.03 18.17
C LYS A 51 21.14 -17.82 17.34
N LEU A 52 20.13 -17.14 16.82
CA LEU A 52 19.15 -17.75 15.93
C LEU A 52 19.53 -17.54 14.45
N GLU A 53 19.33 -18.58 13.69
CA GLU A 53 19.43 -18.58 12.25
C GLU A 53 18.03 -18.84 11.67
N VAL A 54 17.49 -17.87 10.90
CA VAL A 54 16.19 -17.99 10.23
C VAL A 54 16.43 -18.17 8.73
N ARG A 55 15.73 -19.12 8.12
CA ARG A 55 15.87 -19.45 6.70
C ARG A 55 15.33 -18.31 5.84
N ASN A 56 15.91 -18.14 4.66
CA ASN A 56 15.36 -17.23 3.65
C ASN A 56 13.90 -17.58 3.32
N ASN A 57 13.11 -16.55 3.08
CA ASN A 57 11.69 -16.69 2.73
C ASN A 57 11.37 -15.81 1.52
N ASP A 58 10.64 -16.38 0.58
CA ASP A 58 10.13 -15.68 -0.58
C ASP A 58 8.64 -15.43 -0.39
N TYR A 59 8.15 -14.27 -0.80
CA TYR A 59 6.73 -13.96 -0.77
C TYR A 59 6.24 -13.45 -2.12
N ILE A 60 5.03 -13.77 -2.44
CA ILE A 60 4.30 -13.26 -3.59
C ILE A 60 3.00 -12.64 -3.07
N SER A 61 2.79 -11.38 -3.39
CA SER A 61 1.56 -10.66 -3.10
C SER A 61 0.84 -10.35 -4.41
N ILE A 62 -0.43 -10.69 -4.50
CA ILE A 62 -1.29 -10.40 -5.65
C ILE A 62 -2.53 -9.71 -5.11
N LYS A 63 -2.65 -8.40 -5.42
CA LYS A 63 -3.71 -7.54 -4.89
C LYS A 63 -4.57 -7.01 -6.02
N PRO A 64 -5.67 -7.71 -6.38
CA PRO A 64 -6.71 -7.11 -7.19
C PRO A 64 -7.44 -6.04 -6.40
N GLU A 65 -7.73 -4.94 -7.06
CA GLU A 65 -8.48 -3.81 -6.52
C GLU A 65 -9.53 -3.37 -7.55
N VAL A 66 -10.71 -3.08 -7.08
CA VAL A 66 -11.77 -2.43 -7.87
C VAL A 66 -12.24 -1.20 -7.12
N GLY A 67 -12.39 -0.10 -7.83
CA GLY A 67 -12.77 1.16 -7.19
C GLY A 67 -13.48 2.12 -8.12
N THR A 68 -13.91 3.20 -7.53
CA THR A 68 -14.51 4.34 -8.24
C THR A 68 -14.07 5.65 -7.59
N GLU A 69 -13.88 6.66 -8.40
CA GLU A 69 -13.53 8.01 -7.99
C GLU A 69 -14.56 8.98 -8.55
N LEU A 70 -15.21 9.73 -7.67
CA LEU A 70 -16.08 10.84 -8.02
C LEU A 70 -15.28 12.13 -7.88
N THR A 71 -15.12 12.87 -8.97
CA THR A 71 -14.41 14.14 -8.99
C THR A 71 -15.40 15.27 -9.24
N TYR A 72 -15.33 16.29 -8.42
CA TYR A 72 -15.95 17.60 -8.62
C TYR A 72 -14.87 18.61 -8.92
N LYS A 73 -15.05 19.43 -9.97
CA LYS A 73 -14.13 20.50 -10.32
C LYS A 73 -14.91 21.71 -10.79
N HIS A 74 -14.74 22.80 -10.08
CA HIS A 74 -15.39 24.07 -10.40
C HIS A 74 -14.38 25.21 -10.54
N TYR A 75 -14.62 26.12 -11.48
CA TYR A 75 -13.77 27.25 -11.77
C TYR A 75 -14.44 28.56 -11.35
N PHE A 76 -13.73 29.36 -10.58
CA PHE A 76 -14.12 30.70 -10.14
C PHE A 76 -13.16 31.74 -10.75
N GLY A 77 -13.36 32.10 -12.00
CA GLY A 77 -12.42 32.95 -12.73
C GLY A 77 -11.03 32.31 -12.84
N THR A 78 -10.03 32.87 -12.18
CA THR A 78 -8.65 32.33 -12.19
C THR A 78 -8.38 31.27 -11.11
N LYS A 79 -9.37 30.97 -10.29
CA LYS A 79 -9.27 29.97 -9.20
C LYS A 79 -10.03 28.70 -9.58
N SER A 80 -9.58 27.57 -9.08
CA SER A 80 -10.30 26.32 -9.23
C SER A 80 -10.38 25.59 -7.87
N LEU A 81 -11.55 25.01 -7.62
CA LEU A 81 -11.76 24.06 -6.55
C LEU A 81 -11.86 22.67 -7.18
N SER A 82 -11.09 21.73 -6.67
CA SER A 82 -11.21 20.33 -7.05
C SER A 82 -11.43 19.49 -5.79
N THR A 83 -12.38 18.59 -5.83
CA THR A 83 -12.63 17.62 -4.76
C THR A 83 -12.79 16.26 -5.39
N SER A 84 -12.16 15.24 -4.84
CA SER A 84 -12.41 13.86 -5.28
C SER A 84 -12.66 12.95 -4.09
N LEU A 85 -13.64 12.07 -4.24
CA LEU A 85 -13.96 11.01 -3.29
C LEU A 85 -13.71 9.67 -3.98
N GLY A 86 -12.77 8.91 -3.46
CA GLY A 86 -12.42 7.57 -3.90
C GLY A 86 -12.98 6.50 -2.96
N LEU A 87 -13.55 5.45 -3.53
CA LEU A 87 -13.93 4.22 -2.84
C LEU A 87 -13.33 3.05 -3.58
N ALA A 88 -12.63 2.17 -2.87
CA ALA A 88 -12.03 0.99 -3.45
C ALA A 88 -12.13 -0.22 -2.53
N TYR A 89 -12.18 -1.39 -3.14
CA TYR A 89 -12.07 -2.67 -2.46
C TYR A 89 -10.88 -3.43 -3.02
N GLU A 90 -9.96 -3.80 -2.14
CA GLU A 90 -8.76 -4.57 -2.44
C GLU A 90 -8.80 -5.91 -1.71
N ASN A 91 -8.31 -6.95 -2.35
CA ASN A 91 -8.13 -8.26 -1.71
C ASN A 91 -6.67 -8.74 -1.86
N GLU A 92 -6.23 -9.65 -1.02
CA GLU A 92 -4.91 -10.28 -1.06
C GLU A 92 -5.05 -11.76 -1.41
N LEU A 93 -4.61 -12.14 -2.60
CA LEU A 93 -4.68 -13.51 -3.12
C LEU A 93 -3.32 -14.23 -3.11
N GLY A 94 -2.23 -13.51 -2.89
CA GLY A 94 -0.88 -14.05 -2.94
C GLY A 94 -0.52 -14.90 -1.72
N LYS A 95 0.62 -15.57 -1.82
CA LYS A 95 1.32 -16.16 -0.67
C LYS A 95 2.15 -15.06 -0.03
N VAL A 96 1.51 -14.28 0.81
CA VAL A 96 2.22 -13.29 1.63
C VAL A 96 3.01 -14.05 2.69
N ALA A 97 4.15 -13.51 3.09
CA ALA A 97 5.14 -14.15 3.95
C ALA A 97 4.53 -15.14 4.95
N ASN A 98 4.86 -16.40 4.81
CA ASN A 98 4.29 -17.45 5.63
C ASN A 98 4.53 -17.12 7.11
N SER A 99 3.47 -17.15 7.90
CA SER A 99 3.57 -17.08 9.37
C SER A 99 4.43 -18.21 9.99
N LYS A 100 4.95 -19.10 9.14
CA LYS A 100 5.80 -20.22 9.53
C LYS A 100 7.17 -20.05 8.89
N ASN A 101 8.14 -19.68 9.70
CA ASN A 101 9.55 -19.65 9.32
C ASN A 101 10.31 -20.79 10.01
N LYS A 102 11.26 -21.38 9.32
CA LYS A 102 12.16 -22.36 9.93
C LYS A 102 13.35 -21.63 10.54
N ALA A 103 13.59 -21.90 11.80
CA ALA A 103 14.74 -21.38 12.55
C ALA A 103 15.50 -22.51 13.22
N ARG A 104 16.76 -22.29 13.50
CA ARG A 104 17.60 -23.15 14.34
C ARG A 104 18.53 -22.31 15.21
N VAL A 105 19.05 -22.89 16.27
CA VAL A 105 20.14 -22.28 17.01
C VAL A 105 21.41 -22.36 16.17
N ALA A 106 22.01 -21.20 15.88
CA ALA A 106 23.21 -21.14 15.05
C ALA A 106 24.41 -21.79 15.75
N ASN A 107 25.28 -22.41 14.95
CA ASN A 107 26.49 -23.09 15.41
C ASN A 107 26.26 -24.32 16.32
N THR A 108 25.10 -24.92 16.24
CA THR A 108 24.77 -26.19 16.90
C THR A 108 24.27 -27.22 15.92
N ASN A 109 24.29 -28.49 16.28
CA ASN A 109 23.65 -29.57 15.51
C ASN A 109 22.13 -29.64 15.77
N ALA A 110 21.53 -28.60 16.35
CA ALA A 110 20.11 -28.57 16.63
C ALA A 110 19.27 -28.61 15.35
N ASP A 111 18.20 -29.38 15.40
CA ASP A 111 17.24 -29.48 14.31
C ASP A 111 16.50 -28.17 14.05
N TRP A 112 16.01 -28.02 12.81
CA TRP A 112 15.19 -26.90 12.42
C TRP A 112 13.81 -26.98 13.07
N PHE A 113 13.44 -25.98 13.84
CA PHE A 113 12.10 -25.82 14.40
C PHE A 113 11.31 -24.76 13.66
N THR A 114 9.98 -24.81 13.78
CA THR A 114 9.10 -23.87 13.11
C THR A 114 8.72 -22.75 14.05
N LEU A 115 9.11 -21.53 13.70
CA LEU A 115 8.57 -20.31 14.30
C LEU A 115 7.23 -20.00 13.63
N ARG A 116 6.20 -19.81 14.45
CA ARG A 116 4.88 -19.36 13.99
C ARG A 116 4.75 -17.89 14.38
N GLY A 117 4.63 -17.03 13.39
CA GLY A 117 4.21 -15.64 13.55
C GLY A 117 2.68 -15.52 13.54
N GLU A 118 2.18 -14.31 13.71
CA GLU A 118 0.76 -14.03 13.52
C GLU A 118 0.34 -14.37 12.08
N LYS A 119 -0.86 -14.93 11.94
CA LYS A 119 -1.45 -15.12 10.63
C LYS A 119 -1.77 -13.75 10.05
N GLU A 120 -1.21 -13.45 8.90
CA GLU A 120 -1.59 -12.23 8.19
C GLU A 120 -3.09 -12.26 7.87
N ASP A 121 -3.78 -11.19 8.22
CA ASP A 121 -5.19 -11.04 7.94
C ASP A 121 -5.37 -10.82 6.43
N ARG A 122 -5.94 -11.82 5.75
CA ARG A 122 -6.24 -11.79 4.31
C ARG A 122 -7.62 -11.21 4.01
N ARG A 123 -8.25 -10.57 4.97
CA ARG A 123 -9.54 -9.94 4.75
C ARG A 123 -9.42 -8.85 3.69
N GLY A 124 -10.51 -8.68 2.96
CA GLY A 124 -10.63 -7.57 2.03
C GLY A 124 -10.44 -6.23 2.74
N ASN A 125 -9.87 -5.29 2.03
CA ASN A 125 -9.60 -3.94 2.49
C ASN A 125 -10.50 -2.96 1.74
N VAL A 126 -11.32 -2.21 2.46
CA VAL A 126 -12.06 -1.07 1.91
C VAL A 126 -11.22 0.18 2.13
N LYS A 127 -10.99 0.93 1.06
CA LYS A 127 -10.25 2.18 1.07
C LYS A 127 -11.20 3.33 0.75
N ILE A 128 -11.10 4.40 1.50
CA ILE A 128 -11.83 5.65 1.28
C ILE A 128 -10.80 6.76 1.24
N ASP A 129 -10.79 7.54 0.17
CA ASP A 129 -9.86 8.65 0.00
C ASP A 129 -10.63 9.91 -0.37
N LEU A 130 -10.40 10.98 0.38
CA LEU A 130 -10.93 12.31 0.11
C LEU A 130 -9.76 13.24 -0.22
N ASN A 131 -9.83 13.87 -1.39
CA ASN A 131 -8.87 14.89 -1.81
C ASN A 131 -9.58 16.21 -2.03
N ILE A 132 -8.99 17.29 -1.56
CA ILE A 132 -9.48 18.66 -1.79
C ILE A 132 -8.30 19.47 -2.29
N GLY A 133 -8.49 20.18 -3.40
CA GLY A 133 -7.50 21.06 -3.99
C GLY A 133 -8.10 22.44 -4.27
N LEU A 134 -7.39 23.47 -3.85
CA LEU A 134 -7.65 24.86 -4.21
C LEU A 134 -6.46 25.36 -5.01
N ASP A 135 -6.69 25.88 -6.18
CA ASP A 135 -5.63 26.36 -7.05
C ASP A 135 -5.98 27.75 -7.59
N ASN A 136 -4.99 28.60 -7.56
CA ASN A 136 -4.96 29.84 -8.29
C ASN A 136 -3.62 29.87 -9.06
N GLN A 137 -3.56 30.38 -10.25
CA GLN A 137 -2.40 30.34 -11.16
C GLN A 137 -1.00 30.42 -10.48
N ARG A 138 -0.90 31.10 -9.33
CA ARG A 138 0.35 31.28 -8.57
C ARG A 138 0.46 30.45 -7.31
N ILE A 139 -0.66 30.15 -6.65
CA ILE A 139 -0.68 29.46 -5.35
C ILE A 139 -1.70 28.35 -5.42
N GLY A 140 -1.31 27.18 -4.96
CA GLY A 140 -2.20 26.04 -4.82
C GLY A 140 -2.05 25.40 -3.44
N GLY A 141 -3.16 24.91 -2.90
CA GLY A 141 -3.20 24.12 -1.68
C GLY A 141 -3.92 22.80 -1.95
N THR A 142 -3.41 21.71 -1.40
CA THR A 142 -4.04 20.40 -1.49
C THR A 142 -4.12 19.75 -0.12
N GLY A 143 -5.22 19.09 0.18
CA GLY A 143 -5.42 18.25 1.35
C GLY A 143 -5.89 16.87 0.93
N ASN A 144 -5.37 15.85 1.57
CA ASN A 144 -5.81 14.47 1.39
C ASN A 144 -6.08 13.83 2.74
N ILE A 145 -7.16 13.07 2.83
CA ILE A 145 -7.47 12.19 3.95
C ILE A 145 -7.87 10.84 3.38
N GLY A 146 -7.21 9.80 3.84
CA GLY A 146 -7.50 8.42 3.46
C GLY A 146 -7.73 7.53 4.68
N TYR A 147 -8.61 6.57 4.54
CA TYR A 147 -8.87 5.53 5.53
C TYR A 147 -8.87 4.16 4.88
N ASP A 148 -8.28 3.18 5.53
CA ASP A 148 -8.39 1.78 5.14
C ASP A 148 -8.80 0.89 6.31
N THR A 149 -9.67 -0.09 6.01
CA THR A 149 -10.29 -0.94 7.04
C THR A 149 -9.38 -2.06 7.50
N LYS A 150 -8.46 -2.52 6.67
CA LYS A 150 -7.59 -3.67 7.00
C LYS A 150 -6.62 -3.36 8.13
N GLY A 151 -6.04 -2.17 8.12
CA GLY A 151 -5.11 -1.73 9.16
C GLY A 151 -5.72 -0.72 10.13
N GLN A 152 -6.99 -0.33 9.95
CA GLN A 152 -7.60 0.81 10.63
C GLN A 152 -6.71 2.06 10.53
N ASN A 153 -6.05 2.22 9.38
CA ASN A 153 -5.09 3.29 9.17
C ASN A 153 -5.80 4.54 8.65
N VAL A 154 -5.53 5.65 9.31
CA VAL A 154 -5.88 6.98 8.81
C VAL A 154 -4.62 7.63 8.26
N ARG A 155 -4.71 8.15 7.05
CA ARG A 155 -3.63 8.89 6.39
C ARG A 155 -4.10 10.30 6.12
N GLY A 156 -3.22 11.27 6.30
CA GLY A 156 -3.49 12.66 5.96
C GLY A 156 -2.24 13.30 5.38
N SER A 157 -2.43 14.19 4.40
CA SER A 157 -1.36 15.00 3.85
C SER A 157 -1.86 16.38 3.47
N LEU A 158 -0.97 17.36 3.58
CA LEU A 158 -1.20 18.72 3.12
C LEU A 158 -0.06 19.10 2.19
N GLY A 159 -0.38 19.79 1.10
CA GLY A 159 0.58 20.26 0.13
C GLY A 159 0.32 21.72 -0.22
N LEU A 160 1.40 22.48 -0.41
CA LEU A 160 1.35 23.87 -0.92
C LEU A 160 2.22 23.96 -2.16
N ARG A 161 1.73 24.67 -3.16
CA ARG A 161 2.45 24.96 -4.40
C ARG A 161 2.54 26.46 -4.60
N PHE A 162 3.74 26.94 -4.90
CA PHE A 162 4.00 28.32 -5.30
C PHE A 162 4.64 28.31 -6.68
N VAL A 163 4.19 29.20 -7.56
CA VAL A 163 4.77 29.41 -8.90
C VAL A 163 5.26 30.86 -8.96
N PHE A 164 6.55 31.04 -9.16
CA PHE A 164 7.23 32.32 -9.25
C PHE A 164 7.43 32.74 -10.69
#